data_c7f0e4e3d7d8898e4487ac291275f178
#
_entry.id   c7f0e4e3d7d8898e4487ac291275f178
#
_cell.length_a   1.000
_cell.length_b   1.000
_cell.length_c   1.000
_cell.angle_alpha   90.00
_cell.angle_beta   90.00
_cell.angle_gamma   90.00
#
_symmetry.space_group_name_H-M   'P 1'
#
loop_
_entity.id
_entity.type
_entity.pdbx_description
1 polymer ?
#
loop_
_entity_poly.entity_id
_entity_poly.type
_entity_poly.pdbx_seq_one_letter_code
_entity_poly.pdbx_strand_id
1 'polypeptide(L)'
;PFWHSFFTTLGFSIVLSPQSSKKLYESGMDSISSDTACYPAKITHGHIKWLVNKGVKRIFYPCVNFEVIEDKTAANHYNCPIVATYPEVIDKNMADLFYENNVEFYHPFLPYDNDDRMVEELYKFFSGKRKIDVDRANHTDSINRFENDTRTYSLFGLNLSRSELREAIRAGRKTYQEFKADMNKLGDDALKFMEENNK
;
A
#
# COMPACT_ATOMS: atom_id res chain seq x y z
N PRO A 1 -4.47 0.96 -9.48
CA PRO A 1 -4.51 2.15 -10.35
C PRO A 1 -4.13 3.44 -9.61
N PHE A 2 -4.78 3.74 -8.44
CA PHE A 2 -4.56 4.98 -7.71
C PHE A 2 -3.08 5.25 -7.40
N TRP A 3 -2.43 4.37 -6.65
CA TRP A 3 -1.03 4.56 -6.21
C TRP A 3 -0.05 4.59 -7.37
N HIS A 4 -0.31 3.87 -8.44
CA HIS A 4 0.51 3.93 -9.65
C HIS A 4 0.51 5.36 -10.21
N SER A 5 -0.67 5.93 -10.48
CA SER A 5 -0.79 7.28 -11.02
C SER A 5 -0.31 8.35 -10.03
N PHE A 6 -0.57 8.16 -8.74
CA PHE A 6 -0.06 9.05 -7.70
C PHE A 6 1.48 9.15 -7.75
N PHE A 7 2.17 8.02 -7.70
CA PHE A 7 3.63 8.03 -7.67
C PHE A 7 4.26 8.43 -9.01
N THR A 8 3.66 8.04 -10.15
CA THR A 8 4.18 8.46 -11.47
C THR A 8 4.01 9.95 -11.69
N THR A 9 2.94 10.56 -11.20
CA THR A 9 2.75 12.03 -11.23
C THR A 9 3.83 12.75 -10.43
N LEU A 10 4.30 12.15 -9.33
CA LEU A 10 5.41 12.67 -8.52
C LEU A 10 6.80 12.35 -9.10
N GLY A 11 6.87 11.69 -10.27
CA GLY A 11 8.13 11.38 -10.95
C GLY A 11 8.82 10.10 -10.48
N PHE A 12 8.15 9.24 -9.71
CA PHE A 12 8.70 7.94 -9.31
C PHE A 12 8.62 6.91 -10.41
N SER A 13 9.65 6.09 -10.52
CA SER A 13 9.60 4.84 -11.28
C SER A 13 8.98 3.73 -10.44
N ILE A 14 7.91 3.12 -10.93
CA ILE A 14 7.12 2.13 -10.20
C ILE A 14 7.41 0.73 -10.71
N VAL A 15 7.63 -0.20 -9.77
CA VAL A 15 7.67 -1.64 -10.02
C VAL A 15 6.42 -2.27 -9.44
N LEU A 16 5.61 -2.90 -10.28
CA LEU A 16 4.45 -3.67 -9.87
C LEU A 16 4.83 -5.14 -9.75
N SER A 17 4.31 -5.82 -8.73
CA SER A 17 4.38 -7.28 -8.64
C SER A 17 3.52 -7.93 -9.73
N PRO A 18 3.78 -9.20 -10.11
CA PRO A 18 3.04 -9.87 -11.17
C PRO A 18 1.60 -10.15 -10.74
N GLN A 19 0.81 -10.64 -11.69
CA GLN A 19 -0.53 -11.13 -11.42
C GLN A 19 -0.51 -12.23 -10.34
N SER A 20 -1.49 -12.21 -9.44
CA SER A 20 -1.67 -13.19 -8.39
C SER A 20 -1.77 -14.61 -8.95
N SER A 21 -1.06 -15.54 -8.33
CA SER A 21 -1.06 -16.95 -8.73
C SER A 21 -0.79 -17.86 -7.52
N LYS A 22 -1.15 -19.13 -7.64
CA LYS A 22 -0.84 -20.14 -6.62
C LYS A 22 0.67 -20.20 -6.31
N LYS A 23 1.51 -20.16 -7.34
CA LYS A 23 2.96 -20.14 -7.18
C LYS A 23 3.46 -18.94 -6.38
N LEU A 24 2.86 -17.77 -6.62
CA LEU A 24 3.18 -16.55 -5.87
C LEU A 24 2.77 -16.68 -4.40
N TYR A 25 1.58 -17.20 -4.13
CA TYR A 25 1.14 -17.50 -2.77
C TYR A 25 2.10 -18.45 -2.05
N GLU A 26 2.42 -19.58 -2.66
CA GLU A 26 3.34 -20.58 -2.10
C GLU A 26 4.72 -20.00 -1.78
N SER A 27 5.20 -19.04 -2.56
CA SER A 27 6.50 -18.41 -2.32
C SER A 27 6.54 -17.54 -1.06
N GLY A 28 5.40 -17.10 -0.54
CA GLY A 28 5.29 -16.26 0.66
C GLY A 28 4.80 -16.98 1.91
N MET A 29 4.50 -18.29 1.82
CA MET A 29 3.84 -19.04 2.90
C MET A 29 4.62 -19.06 4.21
N ASP A 30 5.93 -19.06 4.16
CA ASP A 30 6.82 -19.11 5.31
C ASP A 30 6.72 -17.90 6.25
N SER A 31 6.23 -16.79 5.75
CA SER A 31 6.04 -15.56 6.54
C SER A 31 4.59 -15.32 6.99
N ILE A 32 3.64 -16.19 6.63
CA ILE A 32 2.24 -16.07 7.03
C ILE A 32 2.09 -16.49 8.49
N SER A 33 1.69 -15.54 9.35
CA SER A 33 1.60 -15.77 10.80
C SER A 33 0.33 -16.48 11.26
N SER A 34 -0.71 -16.53 10.43
CA SER A 34 -2.01 -17.09 10.82
C SER A 34 -2.78 -17.68 9.63
N ASP A 35 -3.25 -18.90 9.81
CA ASP A 35 -4.12 -19.59 8.84
C ASP A 35 -5.50 -18.93 8.72
N THR A 36 -5.94 -18.20 9.75
CA THR A 36 -7.25 -17.55 9.77
C THR A 36 -7.32 -16.28 8.92
N ALA A 37 -6.19 -15.72 8.50
CA ALA A 37 -6.18 -14.60 7.56
C ALA A 37 -6.79 -15.02 6.21
N CYS A 38 -7.56 -14.11 5.60
CA CYS A 38 -8.16 -14.38 4.30
C CYS A 38 -7.10 -14.54 3.20
N TYR A 39 -7.47 -15.25 2.13
CA TYR A 39 -6.54 -15.55 1.03
C TYR A 39 -5.93 -14.27 0.38
N PRO A 40 -6.71 -13.19 0.12
CA PRO A 40 -6.16 -11.94 -0.39
C PRO A 40 -5.07 -11.32 0.50
N ALA A 41 -5.21 -11.42 1.81
CA ALA A 41 -4.17 -10.97 2.74
C ALA A 41 -2.93 -11.87 2.67
N LYS A 42 -3.12 -13.19 2.71
CA LYS A 42 -2.01 -14.16 2.69
C LYS A 42 -1.18 -14.07 1.42
N ILE A 43 -1.78 -13.88 0.24
CA ILE A 43 -1.04 -13.79 -1.02
C ILE A 43 -0.15 -12.53 -1.10
N THR A 44 -0.44 -11.49 -0.29
CA THR A 44 0.38 -10.28 -0.23
C THR A 44 1.83 -10.59 0.18
N HIS A 45 2.05 -11.57 1.05
CA HIS A 45 3.39 -12.03 1.43
C HIS A 45 4.22 -12.46 0.19
N GLY A 46 3.60 -13.20 -0.73
CA GLY A 46 4.24 -13.60 -1.98
C GLY A 46 4.57 -12.41 -2.89
N HIS A 47 3.66 -11.45 -2.99
CA HIS A 47 3.89 -10.21 -3.76
C HIS A 47 5.07 -9.41 -3.19
N ILE A 48 5.13 -9.22 -1.88
CA ILE A 48 6.23 -8.52 -1.21
C ILE A 48 7.56 -9.27 -1.42
N LYS A 49 7.60 -10.58 -1.18
CA LYS A 49 8.79 -11.40 -1.39
C LYS A 49 9.29 -11.35 -2.83
N TRP A 50 8.38 -11.34 -3.79
CA TRP A 50 8.73 -11.17 -5.20
C TRP A 50 9.39 -9.81 -5.48
N LEU A 51 8.85 -8.71 -4.94
CA LEU A 51 9.43 -7.37 -5.10
C LEU A 51 10.83 -7.30 -4.48
N VAL A 52 11.03 -7.87 -3.30
CA VAL A 52 12.35 -7.95 -2.65
C VAL A 52 13.34 -8.73 -3.52
N ASN A 53 12.94 -9.89 -4.05
CA ASN A 53 13.76 -10.72 -4.93
C ASN A 53 14.08 -10.04 -6.28
N LYS A 54 13.27 -9.05 -6.71
CA LYS A 54 13.57 -8.20 -7.87
C LYS A 54 14.52 -7.04 -7.55
N GLY A 55 14.98 -6.94 -6.30
CA GLY A 55 15.91 -5.90 -5.87
C GLY A 55 15.22 -4.56 -5.58
N VAL A 56 13.90 -4.52 -5.46
CA VAL A 56 13.17 -3.31 -5.03
C VAL A 56 13.60 -2.95 -3.62
N LYS A 57 13.99 -1.70 -3.42
CA LYS A 57 14.52 -1.21 -2.13
C LYS A 57 13.51 -0.40 -1.32
N ARG A 58 12.42 0.02 -1.94
CA ARG A 58 11.37 0.80 -1.28
C ARG A 58 10.01 0.24 -1.64
N ILE A 59 9.26 -0.20 -0.65
CA ILE A 59 7.93 -0.78 -0.81
C ILE A 59 6.95 0.08 -0.02
N PHE A 60 5.89 0.53 -0.68
CA PHE A 60 4.84 1.34 -0.07
C PHE A 60 3.53 0.54 -0.04
N TYR A 61 3.02 0.30 1.16
CA TYR A 61 1.76 -0.41 1.41
C TYR A 61 1.01 0.26 2.56
N PRO A 62 0.17 1.26 2.30
CA PRO A 62 -0.46 2.04 3.37
C PRO A 62 -1.54 1.27 4.13
N CYS A 63 -1.73 1.62 5.39
CA CYS A 63 -2.89 1.24 6.19
C CYS A 63 -4.05 2.20 5.89
N VAL A 64 -5.20 1.67 5.48
CA VAL A 64 -6.38 2.46 5.13
C VAL A 64 -7.58 1.99 5.93
N ASN A 65 -8.03 2.81 6.87
CA ASN A 65 -9.16 2.47 7.74
C ASN A 65 -10.52 2.81 7.10
N PHE A 66 -10.58 3.90 6.36
CA PHE A 66 -11.80 4.43 5.77
C PHE A 66 -11.65 4.57 4.26
N GLU A 67 -12.66 4.15 3.53
CA GLU A 67 -12.78 4.37 2.09
C GLU A 67 -13.67 5.57 1.78
N VAL A 68 -13.60 6.04 0.53
CA VAL A 68 -14.54 7.02 0.01
C VAL A 68 -15.95 6.45 0.09
N ILE A 69 -16.90 7.27 0.54
CA ILE A 69 -18.32 6.88 0.55
C ILE A 69 -18.81 6.77 -0.90
N GLU A 70 -18.99 5.55 -1.38
CA GLU A 70 -19.49 5.28 -2.73
C GLU A 70 -21.00 5.15 -2.74
N ASP A 71 -21.56 4.54 -1.71
CA ASP A 71 -23.01 4.38 -1.51
C ASP A 71 -23.43 5.12 -0.24
N LYS A 72 -24.23 6.16 -0.41
CA LYS A 72 -24.76 6.97 0.70
C LYS A 72 -25.76 6.23 1.59
N THR A 73 -26.28 5.09 1.13
CA THR A 73 -27.18 4.23 1.91
C THR A 73 -26.45 3.21 2.77
N ALA A 74 -25.14 3.03 2.55
CA ALA A 74 -24.32 2.14 3.35
C ALA A 74 -24.24 2.62 4.80
N ALA A 75 -24.29 1.68 5.75
CA ALA A 75 -24.23 1.98 7.18
C ALA A 75 -22.87 2.55 7.62
N ASN A 76 -21.80 2.20 6.93
CA ASN A 76 -20.44 2.69 7.18
C ASN A 76 -19.55 2.48 5.93
N HIS A 77 -18.34 3.02 5.98
CA HIS A 77 -17.31 2.91 4.95
C HIS A 77 -15.95 2.49 5.53
N TYR A 78 -15.96 1.74 6.60
CA TYR A 78 -14.77 1.14 7.18
C TYR A 78 -14.27 -0.02 6.33
N ASN A 79 -12.96 -0.08 6.15
CA ASN A 79 -12.31 -1.29 5.67
C ASN A 79 -12.38 -2.40 6.73
N CYS A 80 -12.31 -3.66 6.29
CA CYS A 80 -12.17 -4.74 7.24
C CYS A 80 -10.84 -4.60 8.02
N PRO A 81 -10.75 -5.11 9.25
CA PRO A 81 -9.53 -5.00 10.07
C PRO A 81 -8.27 -5.50 9.36
N ILE A 82 -8.40 -6.54 8.52
CA ILE A 82 -7.29 -7.06 7.74
C ILE A 82 -6.76 -6.01 6.75
N VAL A 83 -7.62 -5.38 5.95
CA VAL A 83 -7.21 -4.32 5.03
C VAL A 83 -6.61 -3.13 5.78
N ALA A 84 -7.21 -2.76 6.92
CA ALA A 84 -6.81 -1.61 7.70
C ALA A 84 -5.42 -1.74 8.34
N THR A 85 -5.01 -2.95 8.77
CA THR A 85 -3.80 -3.13 9.61
C THR A 85 -2.82 -4.19 9.08
N TYR A 86 -3.14 -4.89 8.00
CA TYR A 86 -2.28 -5.97 7.49
C TYR A 86 -0.87 -5.51 7.08
N PRO A 87 -0.66 -4.28 6.60
CA PRO A 87 0.69 -3.77 6.36
C PRO A 87 1.59 -3.81 7.61
N GLU A 88 1.05 -3.60 8.81
CA GLU A 88 1.81 -3.73 10.07
C GLU A 88 2.17 -5.20 10.36
N VAL A 89 1.27 -6.13 10.04
CA VAL A 89 1.55 -7.58 10.14
C VAL A 89 2.67 -7.98 9.20
N ILE A 90 2.65 -7.51 7.96
CA ILE A 90 3.72 -7.72 6.98
C ILE A 90 5.05 -7.17 7.50
N ASP A 91 5.08 -5.94 8.02
CA ASP A 91 6.29 -5.31 8.54
C ASP A 91 6.96 -6.18 9.62
N LYS A 92 6.17 -6.76 10.50
CA LYS A 92 6.68 -7.61 11.59
C LYS A 92 7.10 -9.01 11.11
N ASN A 93 6.27 -9.65 10.30
CA ASN A 93 6.54 -11.03 9.89
C ASN A 93 7.61 -11.17 8.80
N MET A 94 7.91 -10.09 8.08
CA MET A 94 8.93 -10.06 7.04
C MET A 94 10.13 -9.17 7.38
N ALA A 95 10.27 -8.78 8.66
CA ALA A 95 11.32 -7.87 9.12
C ALA A 95 12.74 -8.36 8.77
N ASP A 96 13.01 -9.65 8.95
CA ASP A 96 14.32 -10.25 8.61
C ASP A 96 14.59 -10.15 7.11
N LEU A 97 13.60 -10.47 6.27
CA LEU A 97 13.71 -10.35 4.82
C LEU A 97 14.01 -8.90 4.40
N PHE A 98 13.36 -7.92 5.01
CA PHE A 98 13.61 -6.49 4.73
C PHE A 98 15.01 -6.08 5.18
N TYR A 99 15.42 -6.52 6.35
CA TYR A 99 16.76 -6.22 6.88
C TYR A 99 17.88 -6.79 6.00
N GLU A 100 17.85 -8.08 5.70
CA GLU A 100 18.86 -8.78 4.90
C GLU A 100 19.00 -8.19 3.50
N ASN A 101 17.92 -7.66 2.93
CA ASN A 101 17.89 -7.12 1.58
C ASN A 101 17.99 -5.58 1.51
N ASN A 102 18.16 -4.89 2.65
CA ASN A 102 18.15 -3.43 2.75
C ASN A 102 16.89 -2.81 2.11
N VAL A 103 15.72 -3.37 2.43
CA VAL A 103 14.42 -2.88 1.98
C VAL A 103 13.82 -1.94 3.00
N GLU A 104 13.36 -0.81 2.55
CA GLU A 104 12.55 0.13 3.32
C GLU A 104 11.08 -0.15 3.05
N PHE A 105 10.36 -0.62 4.08
CA PHE A 105 8.94 -0.89 4.00
C PHE A 105 8.14 0.24 4.66
N TYR A 106 7.21 0.84 3.91
CA TYR A 106 6.45 2.00 4.35
C TYR A 106 4.97 1.69 4.40
N HIS A 107 4.36 1.85 5.57
CA HIS A 107 2.95 1.55 5.81
C HIS A 107 2.24 2.67 6.61
N PRO A 108 2.24 3.92 6.12
CA PRO A 108 1.57 5.01 6.82
C PRO A 108 0.06 4.76 6.91
N PHE A 109 -0.55 5.22 8.01
CA PHE A 109 -2.00 5.31 8.11
C PHE A 109 -2.49 6.52 7.31
N LEU A 110 -3.35 6.28 6.31
CA LEU A 110 -3.84 7.33 5.43
C LEU A 110 -5.37 7.44 5.47
N PRO A 111 -5.91 8.65 5.66
CA PRO A 111 -7.35 8.91 5.61
C PRO A 111 -7.81 8.99 4.15
N TYR A 112 -8.15 7.84 3.57
CA TYR A 112 -8.50 7.73 2.14
C TYR A 112 -9.84 8.37 1.79
N ASP A 113 -10.67 8.62 2.79
CA ASP A 113 -11.97 9.28 2.72
C ASP A 113 -11.91 10.80 2.56
N ASN A 114 -10.73 11.41 2.83
CA ASN A 114 -10.59 12.87 2.83
C ASN A 114 -9.24 13.30 2.23
N ASP A 115 -9.30 13.90 1.04
CA ASP A 115 -8.11 14.29 0.28
C ASP A 115 -7.27 15.36 0.99
N ASP A 116 -7.88 16.32 1.71
CA ASP A 116 -7.10 17.36 2.40
C ASP A 116 -6.34 16.77 3.60
N ARG A 117 -6.95 15.91 4.38
CA ARG A 117 -6.28 15.17 5.45
C ARG A 117 -5.19 14.24 4.88
N MET A 118 -5.47 13.58 3.76
CA MET A 118 -4.51 12.72 3.08
C MET A 118 -3.29 13.50 2.59
N VAL A 119 -3.48 14.72 2.05
CA VAL A 119 -2.38 15.63 1.69
C VAL A 119 -1.49 15.93 2.89
N GLU A 120 -2.08 16.25 4.04
CA GLU A 120 -1.31 16.56 5.25
C GLU A 120 -0.54 15.35 5.79
N GLU A 121 -1.14 14.17 5.81
CA GLU A 121 -0.45 12.95 6.26
C GLU A 121 0.67 12.55 5.28
N LEU A 122 0.44 12.62 3.97
CA LEU A 122 1.47 12.39 2.97
C LEU A 122 2.57 13.46 3.02
N TYR A 123 2.23 14.73 3.26
CA TYR A 123 3.23 15.78 3.44
C TYR A 123 4.13 15.51 4.66
N LYS A 124 3.55 15.15 5.80
CA LYS A 124 4.31 14.73 6.98
C LYS A 124 5.19 13.51 6.68
N PHE A 125 4.63 12.52 5.98
CA PHE A 125 5.34 11.31 5.61
C PHE A 125 6.54 11.59 4.72
N PHE A 126 6.40 12.38 3.65
CA PHE A 126 7.48 12.69 2.73
C PHE A 126 8.49 13.71 3.27
N SER A 127 8.06 14.67 4.08
CA SER A 127 8.93 15.65 4.73
C SER A 127 9.47 15.18 6.08
N GLY A 128 8.97 14.05 6.57
CA GLY A 128 9.38 13.47 7.84
C GLY A 128 10.86 13.14 7.88
N LYS A 129 11.48 13.50 9.00
CA LYS A 129 12.86 13.14 9.33
C LYS A 129 12.88 11.70 9.79
N ARG A 130 13.41 10.79 8.98
CA ARG A 130 13.60 9.42 9.43
C ARG A 130 14.84 9.33 10.30
N LYS A 131 14.68 8.75 11.49
CA LYS A 131 15.82 8.23 12.26
C LYS A 131 16.33 6.98 11.55
N ILE A 132 17.59 6.99 11.14
CA ILE A 132 18.28 5.76 10.78
C ILE A 132 18.74 5.13 12.09
N ASP A 133 18.14 4.03 12.44
CA ASP A 133 18.60 3.24 13.56
C ASP A 133 19.88 2.50 13.19
N VAL A 134 20.98 2.91 13.77
CA VAL A 134 22.28 2.26 13.60
C VAL A 134 22.35 0.94 14.39
N ASP A 135 21.43 0.72 15.33
CA ASP A 135 21.38 -0.46 16.20
C ASP A 135 20.31 -1.49 15.81
N ARG A 136 20.19 -1.82 14.54
CA ARG A 136 19.34 -2.94 14.10
C ARG A 136 19.81 -4.33 14.57
N ALA A 137 20.91 -4.39 15.30
CA ALA A 137 21.47 -5.65 15.82
C ALA A 137 20.70 -6.26 17.01
N ASN A 138 19.79 -5.52 17.64
CA ASN A 138 19.00 -6.00 18.76
C ASN A 138 17.50 -5.94 18.44
N HIS A 139 16.94 -7.06 18.09
CA HIS A 139 15.58 -7.33 17.62
C HIS A 139 14.39 -6.90 18.50
N THR A 140 14.56 -6.05 19.53
CA THR A 140 13.54 -5.94 20.57
C THR A 140 12.68 -4.69 20.60
N ASP A 141 12.93 -3.60 19.86
CA ASP A 141 12.12 -2.38 20.05
C ASP A 141 11.86 -1.59 18.76
N SER A 142 10.87 -2.01 17.97
CA SER A 142 10.45 -1.30 16.75
C SER A 142 9.34 -0.25 16.95
N ILE A 143 8.82 -0.06 18.16
CA ILE A 143 7.62 0.79 18.39
C ILE A 143 7.93 2.21 18.87
N ASN A 144 9.09 2.50 19.48
CA ASN A 144 9.35 3.77 20.16
C ASN A 144 10.55 4.59 19.61
N ARG A 145 10.89 4.50 18.34
CA ARG A 145 12.15 5.08 17.82
C ARG A 145 12.02 6.42 17.08
N PHE A 146 11.03 7.22 17.39
CA PHE A 146 10.86 8.52 16.72
C PHE A 146 11.44 9.74 17.47
N GLU A 147 12.07 9.58 18.61
CA GLU A 147 12.26 10.75 19.48
C GLU A 147 13.64 11.40 19.56
N ASN A 148 14.80 10.86 19.19
CA ASN A 148 16.07 11.56 19.50
C ASN A 148 17.23 11.51 18.50
N ASP A 149 17.04 11.31 17.20
CA ASP A 149 18.13 11.49 16.22
C ASP A 149 18.02 12.81 15.45
N THR A 150 19.07 13.62 15.48
CA THR A 150 19.12 14.95 14.86
C THR A 150 19.49 14.95 13.38
N ARG A 151 19.69 13.79 12.77
CA ARG A 151 20.00 13.70 11.34
C ARG A 151 18.73 13.76 10.50
N THR A 152 18.60 14.85 9.75
CA THR A 152 17.47 15.16 8.89
C THR A 152 17.72 14.58 7.52
N TYR A 153 17.00 13.55 7.15
CA TYR A 153 16.93 13.10 5.76
C TYR A 153 15.48 13.22 5.28
N SER A 154 15.27 13.89 4.14
CA SER A 154 14.03 13.73 3.40
C SER A 154 13.88 12.26 3.04
N LEU A 155 12.73 11.68 3.31
CA LEU A 155 12.48 10.22 3.17
C LEU A 155 12.84 9.70 1.77
N PHE A 156 12.79 10.56 0.76
CA PHE A 156 13.11 10.25 -0.63
C PHE A 156 14.04 11.28 -1.29
N GLY A 157 14.63 12.22 -0.51
CA GLY A 157 15.40 13.33 -1.08
C GLY A 157 14.54 14.34 -1.87
N LEU A 158 13.22 14.27 -1.73
CA LEU A 158 12.26 15.11 -2.44
C LEU A 158 11.62 16.11 -1.50
N ASN A 159 11.66 17.40 -1.87
CA ASN A 159 10.88 18.44 -1.23
C ASN A 159 9.53 18.56 -1.93
N LEU A 160 8.61 17.66 -1.62
CA LEU A 160 7.27 17.72 -2.19
C LEU A 160 6.42 18.78 -1.49
N SER A 161 5.81 19.64 -2.28
CA SER A 161 4.83 20.61 -1.80
C SER A 161 3.45 19.97 -1.63
N ARG A 162 2.61 20.59 -0.79
CA ARG A 162 1.19 20.18 -0.66
C ARG A 162 0.42 20.29 -1.98
N SER A 163 0.82 21.21 -2.86
CA SER A 163 0.22 21.36 -4.18
C SER A 163 0.50 20.18 -5.09
N GLU A 164 1.76 19.73 -5.15
CA GLU A 164 2.17 18.53 -5.93
C GLU A 164 1.48 17.27 -5.40
N LEU A 165 1.41 17.11 -4.07
CA LEU A 165 0.69 15.99 -3.46
C LEU A 165 -0.80 15.99 -3.81
N ARG A 166 -1.44 17.16 -3.79
CA ARG A 166 -2.85 17.31 -4.17
C ARG A 166 -3.08 16.97 -5.64
N GLU A 167 -2.17 17.40 -6.52
CA GLU A 167 -2.22 17.05 -7.95
C GLU A 167 -2.07 15.53 -8.15
N ALA A 168 -1.11 14.91 -7.49
CA ALA A 168 -0.90 13.47 -7.55
C ALA A 168 -2.11 12.66 -7.02
N ILE A 169 -2.74 13.12 -5.93
CA ILE A 169 -3.98 12.51 -5.42
C ILE A 169 -5.10 12.62 -6.46
N ARG A 170 -5.28 13.78 -7.09
CA ARG A 170 -6.28 13.96 -8.15
C ARG A 170 -6.04 13.03 -9.34
N ALA A 171 -4.79 12.90 -9.77
CA ALA A 171 -4.40 11.96 -10.84
C ALA A 171 -4.74 10.51 -10.44
N GLY A 172 -4.40 10.11 -9.23
CA GLY A 172 -4.74 8.80 -8.69
C GLY A 172 -6.25 8.54 -8.64
N ARG A 173 -7.04 9.51 -8.12
CA ARG A 173 -8.51 9.44 -8.07
C ARG A 173 -9.11 9.30 -9.46
N LYS A 174 -8.65 10.09 -10.43
CA LYS A 174 -9.11 10.02 -11.81
C LYS A 174 -8.89 8.63 -12.40
N THR A 175 -7.67 8.12 -12.34
CA THR A 175 -7.33 6.77 -12.87
C THR A 175 -8.13 5.67 -12.15
N TYR A 176 -8.38 5.81 -10.86
CA TYR A 176 -9.20 4.85 -10.13
C TYR A 176 -10.66 4.86 -10.60
N GLN A 177 -11.23 6.03 -10.86
CA GLN A 177 -12.62 6.14 -11.38
C GLN A 177 -12.74 5.59 -12.80
N GLU A 178 -11.75 5.86 -13.66
CA GLU A 178 -11.70 5.26 -15.01
C GLU A 178 -11.64 3.74 -14.94
N PHE A 179 -10.77 3.19 -14.10
CA PHE A 179 -10.68 1.74 -13.87
C PHE A 179 -12.01 1.15 -13.38
N LYS A 180 -12.70 1.81 -12.44
CA LYS A 180 -14.01 1.35 -11.96
C LYS A 180 -15.05 1.34 -13.07
N ALA A 181 -15.08 2.38 -13.92
CA ALA A 181 -16.01 2.46 -15.05
C ALA A 181 -15.78 1.31 -16.04
N ASP A 182 -14.51 1.00 -16.33
CA ASP A 182 -14.15 -0.12 -17.21
C ASP A 182 -14.55 -1.48 -16.60
N MET A 183 -14.32 -1.67 -15.30
CA MET A 183 -14.71 -2.90 -14.60
C MET A 183 -16.22 -3.10 -14.55
N ASN A 184 -16.99 -2.03 -14.32
CA ASN A 184 -18.46 -2.09 -14.34
C ASN A 184 -18.98 -2.46 -15.73
N LYS A 185 -18.43 -1.84 -16.78
CA LYS A 185 -18.79 -2.17 -18.15
C LYS A 185 -18.52 -3.64 -18.49
N LEU A 186 -17.34 -4.16 -18.10
CA LEU A 186 -17.01 -5.57 -18.30
C LEU A 186 -17.97 -6.49 -17.55
N GLY A 187 -18.40 -6.11 -16.33
CA GLY A 187 -19.42 -6.84 -15.58
C GLY A 187 -20.78 -6.88 -16.29
N ASP A 188 -21.23 -5.73 -16.78
CA ASP A 188 -22.50 -5.63 -17.52
C ASP A 188 -22.46 -6.45 -18.81
N ASP A 189 -21.35 -6.38 -19.56
CA ASP A 189 -21.15 -7.17 -20.79
C ASP A 189 -21.16 -8.68 -20.50
N ALA A 190 -20.54 -9.11 -19.38
CA ALA A 190 -20.55 -10.51 -18.96
C ALA A 190 -21.95 -10.99 -18.56
N LEU A 191 -22.70 -10.19 -17.81
CA LEU A 191 -24.10 -10.51 -17.46
C LEU A 191 -24.97 -10.66 -18.69
N LYS A 192 -24.89 -9.73 -19.63
CA LYS A 192 -25.62 -9.78 -20.90
C LYS A 192 -25.28 -11.04 -21.70
N PHE A 193 -23.98 -11.40 -21.78
CA PHE A 193 -23.55 -12.63 -22.44
C PHE A 193 -24.18 -13.87 -21.78
N MET A 194 -24.21 -13.93 -20.44
CA MET A 194 -24.81 -15.04 -19.70
C MET A 194 -26.33 -15.14 -19.97
N GLU A 195 -27.04 -14.03 -19.98
CA GLU A 195 -28.50 -13.99 -20.27
C GLU A 195 -28.81 -14.47 -21.69
N GLU A 196 -28.00 -14.09 -22.69
CA GLU A 196 -28.16 -14.47 -24.08
C GLU A 196 -27.86 -15.97 -24.32
N ASN A 197 -27.01 -16.59 -23.53
CA ASN A 197 -26.55 -17.98 -23.69
C ASN A 197 -27.20 -18.99 -22.72
N ASN A 198 -27.99 -18.54 -21.75
CA ASN A 198 -28.78 -19.37 -20.84
C ASN A 198 -30.21 -19.67 -21.31
N LYS A 199 -30.47 -19.64 -22.61
CA LYS A 199 -31.77 -20.00 -23.23
C LYS A 199 -31.80 -21.44 -23.67
#